data_c744b9531efea7d1727c32fd5d5b5dd1
#
_entry.id   c744b9531efea7d1727c32fd5d5b5dd1
#
_cell.length_a   1.000
_cell.length_b   1.000
_cell.length_c   1.000
_cell.angle_alpha   90.00
_cell.angle_beta   90.00
_cell.angle_gamma   90.00
#
_symmetry.space_group_name_H-M   'P 1'
#
loop_
_entity.id
_entity.type
_entity.pdbx_description
1 polymer ?
#
loop_
_entity_poly.entity_id
_entity_poly.type
_entity_poly.pdbx_seq_one_letter_code
_entity_poly.pdbx_strand_id
1 'polypeptide(L)'
;MEQYTLFIDIETKIKRSIYAMQTFEVKALQMSPEGYYLCFSGGKDSQVIYALAKMAGVKFQAYYNITTVDPPELVHFIRKEYPEVTMVQPRTSMWRLIPQKKYPPTRKVRYCCSELKERGGQGRFVVTGVR
;
A
#
# COMPACT_ATOMS: atom_id res chain seq x y z
N MET A 1 -5.25 -30.75 15.44
CA MET A 1 -5.46 -29.27 15.48
C MET A 1 -4.69 -28.53 14.41
N GLU A 2 -3.46 -28.89 14.15
CA GLU A 2 -2.66 -28.25 13.08
C GLU A 2 -3.16 -28.51 11.66
N GLN A 3 -3.87 -29.61 11.43
CA GLN A 3 -4.45 -29.93 10.12
C GLN A 3 -5.53 -28.94 9.66
N TYR A 4 -6.17 -28.23 10.58
CA TYR A 4 -7.21 -27.26 10.23
C TYR A 4 -6.68 -25.96 9.65
N THR A 5 -5.41 -25.64 9.87
CA THR A 5 -4.80 -24.43 9.33
C THR A 5 -4.55 -24.48 7.82
N LEU A 6 -4.36 -25.68 7.28
CA LEU A 6 -4.16 -25.89 5.84
C LEU A 6 -5.44 -25.73 5.02
N PHE A 7 -6.58 -25.93 5.64
CA PHE A 7 -7.90 -25.92 4.98
C PHE A 7 -8.82 -24.82 5.47
N ILE A 8 -8.27 -23.73 6.00
CA ILE A 8 -9.10 -22.57 6.35
C ILE A 8 -9.73 -22.04 5.07
N ASP A 9 -11.06 -22.06 5.05
CA ASP A 9 -11.86 -21.54 3.94
C ASP A 9 -11.55 -20.05 3.70
N ILE A 10 -11.64 -19.67 2.45
CA ILE A 10 -11.39 -18.28 2.03
C ILE A 10 -12.33 -17.29 2.74
N GLU A 11 -13.57 -17.69 2.97
CA GLU A 11 -14.53 -16.85 3.72
C GLU A 11 -14.06 -16.57 5.15
N THR A 12 -13.50 -17.58 5.81
CA THR A 12 -12.95 -17.41 7.16
C THR A 12 -11.76 -16.46 7.16
N LYS A 13 -10.89 -16.54 6.14
CA LYS A 13 -9.75 -15.62 5.99
C LYS A 13 -10.23 -14.18 5.76
N ILE A 14 -11.23 -14.00 4.92
CA ILE A 14 -11.84 -12.69 4.66
C ILE A 14 -12.43 -12.11 5.95
N LYS A 15 -13.22 -12.90 6.69
CA LYS A 15 -13.82 -12.47 7.96
C LYS A 15 -12.78 -12.08 8.99
N ARG A 16 -11.70 -12.82 9.10
CA ARG A 16 -10.57 -12.50 10.01
C ARG A 16 -9.90 -11.19 9.63
N SER A 17 -9.66 -10.97 8.35
CA SER A 17 -9.06 -9.74 7.85
C SER A 17 -9.95 -8.53 8.11
N ILE A 18 -11.25 -8.67 7.85
CA ILE A 18 -12.23 -7.62 8.11
C ILE A 18 -12.29 -7.31 9.61
N TYR A 19 -12.33 -8.33 10.45
CA TYR A 19 -12.35 -8.16 11.91
C TYR A 19 -11.10 -7.43 12.39
N ALA A 20 -9.92 -7.81 11.89
CA ALA A 20 -8.67 -7.16 12.26
C ALA A 20 -8.68 -5.68 11.86
N MET A 21 -9.12 -5.36 10.66
CA MET A 21 -9.23 -3.97 10.21
C MET A 21 -10.20 -3.15 11.05
N GLN A 22 -11.35 -3.71 11.40
CA GLN A 22 -12.33 -3.04 12.27
C GLN A 22 -11.80 -2.83 13.69
N THR A 23 -11.06 -3.81 14.21
CA THR A 23 -10.49 -3.73 15.56
C THR A 23 -9.47 -2.59 15.69
N PHE A 24 -8.61 -2.41 14.68
CA PHE A 24 -7.58 -1.38 14.70
C PHE A 24 -8.02 -0.03 14.12
N GLU A 25 -9.23 0.09 13.63
CA GLU A 25 -9.75 1.35 13.06
C GLU A 25 -9.71 2.49 14.09
N VAL A 26 -10.02 2.22 15.34
CA VAL A 26 -9.98 3.21 16.42
C VAL A 26 -8.58 3.82 16.55
N LYS A 27 -7.55 2.97 16.52
CA LYS A 27 -6.15 3.43 16.54
C LYS A 27 -5.80 4.26 15.31
N ALA A 28 -6.25 3.84 14.15
CA ALA A 28 -6.02 4.56 12.90
C ALA A 28 -6.65 5.95 12.94
N LEU A 29 -7.87 6.07 13.46
CA LEU A 29 -8.57 7.34 13.61
C LEU A 29 -7.94 8.24 14.68
N GLN A 30 -7.34 7.67 15.72
CA GLN A 30 -6.58 8.42 16.71
C GLN A 30 -5.31 9.03 16.12
N MET A 31 -4.66 8.33 15.20
CA MET A 31 -3.45 8.82 14.54
C MET A 31 -3.77 9.85 13.44
N SER A 32 -4.88 9.68 12.73
CA SER A 32 -5.31 10.61 11.68
C SER A 32 -6.82 10.52 11.48
N PRO A 33 -7.52 11.66 11.33
CA PRO A 33 -8.96 11.67 11.05
C PRO A 33 -9.32 11.03 9.71
N GLU A 34 -8.34 10.85 8.82
CA GLU A 34 -8.53 10.19 7.53
C GLU A 34 -8.47 8.66 7.64
N GLY A 35 -8.14 8.11 8.81
CA GLY A 35 -8.09 6.68 9.08
C GLY A 35 -6.81 6.03 8.59
N TYR A 36 -6.94 4.84 7.99
CA TYR A 36 -5.80 4.08 7.49
C TYR A 36 -5.11 4.77 6.31
N TYR A 37 -3.78 4.67 6.28
CA TYR A 37 -2.97 4.95 5.11
C TYR A 37 -2.74 3.63 4.37
N LEU A 38 -3.48 3.39 3.29
CA LEU A 38 -3.39 2.15 2.52
C LEU A 38 -2.40 2.32 1.38
N CYS A 39 -1.34 1.52 1.41
CA CYS A 39 -0.34 1.51 0.35
C CYS A 39 -0.85 0.70 -0.85
N PHE A 40 -1.10 1.36 -1.96
CA PHE A 40 -1.59 0.74 -3.19
C PHE A 40 -0.49 0.74 -4.24
N SER A 41 -0.11 -0.44 -4.71
CA SER A 41 0.94 -0.60 -5.73
C SER A 41 0.42 -1.00 -7.10
N GLY A 42 -0.88 -1.29 -7.22
CA GLY A 42 -1.48 -1.82 -8.45
C GLY A 42 -1.35 -3.33 -8.63
N GLY A 43 -0.56 -3.99 -7.77
CA GLY A 43 -0.44 -5.45 -7.76
C GLY A 43 -1.63 -6.15 -7.12
N LYS A 44 -1.71 -7.47 -7.30
CA LYS A 44 -2.82 -8.29 -6.79
C LYS A 44 -3.05 -8.15 -5.29
N ASP A 45 -1.98 -8.12 -4.50
CA ASP A 45 -2.08 -8.05 -3.04
C ASP A 45 -2.66 -6.71 -2.58
N SER A 46 -2.26 -5.60 -3.20
CA SER A 46 -2.79 -4.28 -2.91
C SER A 46 -4.26 -4.14 -3.34
N GLN A 47 -4.65 -4.74 -4.44
CA GLN A 47 -6.04 -4.79 -4.89
C GLN A 47 -6.93 -5.55 -3.90
N VAL A 48 -6.44 -6.68 -3.38
CA VAL A 48 -7.14 -7.47 -2.37
C VAL A 48 -7.33 -6.67 -1.08
N ILE A 49 -6.31 -6.00 -0.61
CA ILE A 49 -6.38 -5.16 0.60
C ILE A 49 -7.36 -4.01 0.42
N TYR A 50 -7.33 -3.37 -0.73
CA TYR A 50 -8.28 -2.30 -1.07
C TYR A 50 -9.73 -2.80 -1.01
N ALA A 51 -9.99 -3.96 -1.61
CA ALA A 51 -11.31 -4.59 -1.57
C ALA A 51 -11.74 -4.96 -0.14
N LEU A 52 -10.83 -5.53 0.65
CA LEU A 52 -11.09 -5.89 2.05
C LEU A 52 -11.40 -4.66 2.91
N ALA A 53 -10.69 -3.57 2.71
CA ALA A 53 -10.95 -2.32 3.42
C ALA A 53 -12.33 -1.75 3.10
N LYS A 54 -12.75 -1.83 1.84
CA LYS A 54 -14.12 -1.45 1.43
C LYS A 54 -15.18 -2.36 2.04
N MET A 55 -14.95 -3.67 2.05
CA MET A 55 -15.88 -4.64 2.64
C MET A 55 -15.99 -4.47 4.16
N ALA A 56 -14.91 -4.12 4.81
CA ALA A 56 -14.89 -3.87 6.25
C ALA A 56 -15.61 -2.57 6.65
N GLY A 57 -15.80 -1.66 5.71
CA GLY A 57 -16.42 -0.37 5.96
C GLY A 57 -15.57 0.57 6.82
N VAL A 58 -14.27 0.30 6.95
CA VAL A 58 -13.34 1.14 7.70
C VAL A 58 -12.98 2.40 6.93
N LYS A 59 -12.66 3.46 7.64
CA LYS A 59 -12.21 4.70 7.03
C LYS A 59 -10.75 4.57 6.63
N PHE A 60 -10.46 4.76 5.34
CA PHE A 60 -9.12 4.66 4.82
C PHE A 60 -8.92 5.58 3.63
N GLN A 61 -7.68 5.87 3.34
CA GLN A 61 -7.28 6.56 2.11
C GLN A 61 -6.17 5.76 1.44
N ALA A 62 -6.34 5.45 0.16
CA ALA A 62 -5.35 4.71 -0.62
C ALA A 62 -4.41 5.68 -1.33
N TYR A 63 -3.12 5.37 -1.31
CA TYR A 63 -2.07 6.19 -1.93
C TYR A 63 -1.19 5.33 -2.82
N TYR A 64 -0.92 5.82 -4.01
CA TYR A 64 0.06 5.25 -4.91
C TYR A 64 1.23 6.22 -5.03
N ASN A 65 2.41 5.79 -4.61
CA ASN A 65 3.63 6.59 -4.71
C ASN A 65 4.26 6.41 -6.09
N ILE A 66 4.26 7.46 -6.89
CA ILE A 66 4.85 7.45 -8.22
C ILE A 66 6.37 7.37 -8.09
N THR A 67 6.98 6.35 -8.70
CA THR A 67 8.43 6.14 -8.65
C THR A 67 9.17 6.72 -9.84
N THR A 68 8.45 7.15 -10.88
CA THR A 68 8.96 7.63 -12.17
C THR A 68 9.58 6.56 -13.06
N VAL A 69 9.78 5.34 -12.55
CA VAL A 69 10.27 4.18 -13.30
C VAL A 69 9.21 3.10 -13.50
N ASP A 70 8.01 3.30 -12.97
CA ASP A 70 6.90 2.37 -13.19
C ASP A 70 6.43 2.42 -14.64
N PRO A 71 5.95 1.28 -15.19
CA PRO A 71 5.40 1.26 -16.53
C PRO A 71 4.23 2.24 -16.67
N PRO A 72 4.14 3.00 -17.77
CA PRO A 72 3.02 3.92 -17.98
C PRO A 72 1.66 3.24 -17.95
N GLU A 73 1.59 1.98 -18.37
CA GLU A 73 0.39 1.16 -18.37
C GLU A 73 -0.15 0.95 -16.95
N LEU A 74 0.74 0.78 -15.97
CA LEU A 74 0.37 0.62 -14.57
C LEU A 74 -0.29 1.89 -14.03
N VAL A 75 0.31 3.04 -14.28
CA VAL A 75 -0.23 4.34 -13.85
C VAL A 75 -1.58 4.59 -14.51
N HIS A 76 -1.69 4.31 -15.79
CA HIS A 76 -2.95 4.45 -16.53
C HIS A 76 -4.04 3.52 -15.99
N PHE A 77 -3.69 2.26 -15.71
CA PHE A 77 -4.59 1.28 -15.09
C PHE A 77 -5.13 1.78 -13.75
N ILE A 78 -4.26 2.27 -12.88
CA ILE A 78 -4.67 2.77 -11.55
C ILE A 78 -5.60 3.97 -11.69
N ARG A 79 -5.29 4.90 -12.57
CA ARG A 79 -6.15 6.08 -12.79
C ARG A 79 -7.53 5.71 -13.34
N LYS A 80 -7.59 4.69 -14.18
CA LYS A 80 -8.83 4.24 -14.81
C LYS A 80 -9.69 3.40 -13.86
N GLU A 81 -9.10 2.38 -13.25
CA GLU A 81 -9.83 1.40 -12.44
C GLU A 81 -9.98 1.80 -10.96
N TYR A 82 -9.05 2.61 -10.47
CA TYR A 82 -9.02 3.05 -9.07
C TYR A 82 -8.87 4.58 -8.97
N PRO A 83 -9.89 5.34 -9.43
CA PRO A 83 -9.81 6.81 -9.42
C PRO A 83 -9.75 7.42 -8.02
N GLU A 84 -10.16 6.67 -6.99
CA GLU A 84 -10.12 7.10 -5.59
C GLU A 84 -8.72 7.06 -4.98
N VAL A 85 -7.79 6.33 -5.61
CA VAL A 85 -6.41 6.24 -5.15
C VAL A 85 -5.69 7.56 -5.42
N THR A 86 -5.11 8.14 -4.38
CA THR A 86 -4.35 9.39 -4.50
C THR A 86 -2.97 9.11 -5.06
N MET A 87 -2.60 9.80 -6.13
CA MET A 87 -1.27 9.73 -6.72
C MET A 87 -0.34 10.68 -5.98
N VAL A 88 0.73 10.13 -5.38
CA VAL A 88 1.72 10.93 -4.65
C VAL A 88 2.96 11.11 -5.52
N GLN A 89 3.31 12.36 -5.79
CA GLN A 89 4.51 12.71 -6.54
C GLN A 89 5.75 12.57 -5.66
N PRO A 90 6.85 11.99 -6.16
CA PRO A 90 8.11 11.95 -5.41
C PRO A 90 8.77 13.33 -5.41
N ARG A 91 9.57 13.60 -4.37
CA ARG A 91 10.38 14.83 -4.32
C ARG A 91 11.38 14.92 -5.45
N THR A 92 11.95 13.76 -5.80
CA THR A 92 13.00 13.66 -6.82
C THR A 92 12.69 12.45 -7.70
N SER A 93 12.84 12.60 -9.02
CA SER A 93 12.69 11.48 -9.94
C SER A 93 13.87 10.51 -9.83
N MET A 94 13.66 9.25 -10.25
CA MET A 94 14.73 8.25 -10.30
C MET A 94 15.90 8.74 -11.17
N TRP A 95 15.59 9.41 -12.27
CA TRP A 95 16.58 9.96 -13.19
C TRP A 95 17.51 11.00 -12.54
N ARG A 96 17.02 11.70 -11.53
CA ARG A 96 17.82 12.65 -10.74
C ARG A 96 18.53 11.98 -9.58
N LEU A 97 17.90 10.93 -8.98
CA LEU A 97 18.48 10.20 -7.87
C LEU A 97 19.75 9.44 -8.26
N ILE A 98 19.76 8.78 -9.42
CA ILE A 98 20.91 7.99 -9.87
C ILE A 98 22.20 8.84 -9.92
N PRO A 99 22.23 10.01 -10.57
CA PRO A 99 23.40 10.87 -10.53
C PRO A 99 23.77 11.37 -9.13
N GLN A 100 22.79 11.70 -8.28
CA GLN A 100 23.04 12.16 -6.91
C GLN A 100 23.67 11.08 -6.05
N LYS A 101 23.22 9.83 -6.19
CA LYS A 101 23.75 8.68 -5.46
C LYS A 101 25.00 8.09 -6.12
N LYS A 102 25.32 8.51 -7.35
CA LYS A 102 26.46 8.07 -8.16
C LYS A 102 26.43 6.60 -8.62
N TYR A 103 25.38 5.87 -8.31
CA TYR A 103 25.17 4.48 -8.76
C TYR A 103 23.68 4.15 -8.78
N PRO A 104 23.24 3.18 -9.60
CA PRO A 104 21.86 2.75 -9.63
C PRO A 104 21.48 1.97 -8.36
N PRO A 105 20.17 1.86 -8.02
CA PRO A 105 19.73 1.05 -6.89
C PRO A 105 20.13 -0.41 -7.06
N THR A 106 20.54 -1.05 -5.95
CA THR A 106 20.90 -2.46 -5.90
C THR A 106 20.02 -3.19 -4.88
N ARG A 107 20.11 -4.53 -4.84
CA ARG A 107 19.40 -5.32 -3.83
C ARG A 107 19.80 -4.95 -2.40
N LYS A 108 21.06 -4.62 -2.19
CA LYS A 108 21.58 -4.25 -0.86
C LYS A 108 21.28 -2.79 -0.51
N VAL A 109 21.41 -1.91 -1.49
CA VAL A 109 21.19 -0.47 -1.30
C VAL A 109 19.97 -0.06 -2.11
N ARG A 110 18.81 -0.10 -1.47
CA ARG A 110 17.52 0.15 -2.09
C ARG A 110 17.02 1.57 -1.78
N TYR A 111 17.82 2.56 -2.12
CA TYR A 111 17.46 3.95 -1.86
C TYR A 111 16.19 4.38 -2.61
N CYS A 112 15.87 3.72 -3.73
CA CYS A 112 14.63 3.99 -4.46
C CYS A 112 13.39 3.74 -3.61
N CYS A 113 13.39 2.71 -2.76
CA CYS A 113 12.28 2.45 -1.86
C CYS A 113 12.19 3.52 -0.77
N SER A 114 13.30 3.86 -0.13
CA SER A 114 13.30 4.84 0.95
C SER A 114 12.96 6.25 0.45
N GLU A 115 13.51 6.67 -0.68
CA GLU A 115 13.28 8.02 -1.21
C GLU A 115 11.94 8.19 -1.93
N LEU A 116 11.46 7.15 -2.61
CA LEU A 116 10.30 7.24 -3.48
C LEU A 116 9.03 6.63 -2.88
N LYS A 117 9.14 5.66 -1.98
CA LYS A 117 7.98 4.91 -1.47
C LYS A 117 7.77 4.98 0.04
N GLU A 118 8.82 4.90 0.84
CA GLU A 118 8.71 4.67 2.28
C GLU A 118 8.43 5.92 3.11
N ARG A 119 8.60 7.11 2.56
CA ARG A 119 8.39 8.37 3.28
C ARG A 119 6.91 8.76 3.43
N GLY A 120 6.03 8.15 2.65
CA GLY A 120 4.60 8.36 2.81
C GLY A 120 4.07 7.66 4.07
N GLY A 121 3.03 8.18 4.66
CA GLY A 121 2.36 7.54 5.78
C GLY A 121 3.02 7.71 7.13
N GLN A 122 4.03 8.56 7.27
CA GLN A 122 4.60 8.90 8.58
C GLN A 122 3.54 9.52 9.48
N GLY A 123 3.46 9.03 10.73
CA GLY A 123 2.46 9.48 11.69
C GLY A 123 1.05 8.92 11.44
N ARG A 124 0.90 7.94 10.54
CA ARG A 124 -0.38 7.31 10.23
C ARG A 124 -0.31 5.79 10.42
N PHE A 125 -1.47 5.18 10.60
CA PHE A 125 -1.58 3.72 10.67
C PHE A 125 -1.57 3.15 9.25
N VAL A 126 -0.48 2.48 8.88
CA VAL A 126 -0.22 2.03 7.51
C VAL A 126 -0.71 0.60 7.31
N VAL A 127 -1.40 0.35 6.19
CA VAL A 127 -1.80 -0.98 5.76
C VAL A 127 -1.05 -1.31 4.47
N THR A 128 -0.31 -2.40 4.49
CA THR A 128 0.46 -2.87 3.34
C THR A 128 0.13 -4.32 3.00
N GLY A 129 0.26 -4.67 1.72
CA GLY A 129 0.15 -6.05 1.26
C GLY A 129 1.51 -6.73 1.26
N VAL A 130 1.79 -7.50 2.31
CA VAL A 130 3.03 -8.29 2.41
C VAL A 130 2.69 -9.77 2.42
N ARG A 131 3.54 -10.56 1.81
CA ARG A 131 3.45 -12.02 1.82
C ARG A 131 4.12 -12.61 3.06
#